data_9c806172046caed5a52ffa9b06c28408
#
_entry.id   9c806172046caed5a52ffa9b06c28408
#
_cell.length_a   1.000
_cell.length_b   1.000
_cell.length_c   1.000
_cell.angle_alpha   90.00
_cell.angle_beta   90.00
_cell.angle_gamma   90.00
#
_symmetry.space_group_name_H-M   'P 1'
#
loop_
_entity.id
_entity.type
_entity.pdbx_description
1 polymer ?
#
loop_
_entity_poly.entity_id
_entity_poly.type
_entity_poly.pdbx_seq_one_letter_code
_entity_poly.pdbx_strand_id
1 'polypeptide(L)'
;SPGDEVEIFVSVDAGTVLVPDVVGRPLAQAQAQIQAAGLRFASATEQPSDSVAAGSVISTDPAGGSSVERNSTVNIVVSSGREQVAVPDVVGQTETNATSALRAQGFAVRVSPKSVAAGDPGVGRVITQSPDAGSDEDKGSTVTIEVGVASSTTTTPSSTSSTSTTAP
;
A
#
# COMPACT_ATOMS: atom_id res chain seq x y z
N SER A 1 65.00 -39.97 -26.64
CA SER A 1 64.48 -38.60 -26.35
C SER A 1 63.24 -38.66 -25.58
N PRO A 2 63.24 -38.05 -24.45
CA PRO A 2 62.20 -38.22 -23.46
C PRO A 2 61.01 -37.30 -23.70
N GLY A 3 59.82 -37.87 -23.63
CA GLY A 3 58.62 -37.45 -23.02
C GLY A 3 58.13 -35.98 -23.25
N ASP A 4 57.47 -35.73 -24.39
CA ASP A 4 56.54 -34.61 -24.47
C ASP A 4 55.29 -34.98 -23.64
N GLU A 5 55.23 -34.41 -22.47
CA GLU A 5 54.03 -34.42 -21.63
C GLU A 5 53.01 -33.47 -22.27
N VAL A 6 52.07 -34.03 -23.00
CA VAL A 6 50.94 -33.24 -23.54
C VAL A 6 49.98 -32.99 -22.40
N GLU A 7 50.08 -31.82 -21.78
CA GLU A 7 49.03 -31.33 -20.89
C GLU A 7 47.77 -31.08 -21.72
N ILE A 8 46.82 -31.99 -21.62
CA ILE A 8 45.48 -31.80 -22.15
C ILE A 8 44.76 -30.87 -21.17
N PHE A 9 44.74 -29.57 -21.47
CA PHE A 9 43.79 -28.65 -20.84
C PHE A 9 42.40 -29.02 -21.36
N VAL A 10 41.68 -29.86 -20.61
CA VAL A 10 40.26 -30.03 -20.78
C VAL A 10 39.64 -28.70 -20.31
N SER A 11 39.34 -27.82 -21.24
CA SER A 11 38.45 -26.72 -21.00
C SER A 11 37.12 -27.35 -20.58
N VAL A 12 36.87 -27.46 -19.27
CA VAL A 12 35.52 -27.66 -18.76
C VAL A 12 34.80 -26.35 -19.10
N ASP A 13 34.13 -26.36 -20.25
CA ASP A 13 33.14 -25.38 -20.56
C ASP A 13 32.15 -25.43 -19.40
N ALA A 14 32.34 -24.51 -18.47
CA ALA A 14 31.41 -24.32 -17.36
C ALA A 14 30.12 -23.83 -18.01
N GLY A 15 29.29 -24.80 -18.45
CA GLY A 15 28.15 -24.57 -19.29
C GLY A 15 27.31 -23.41 -18.76
N THR A 16 27.10 -22.42 -19.59
CA THR A 16 26.21 -21.32 -19.29
C THR A 16 24.77 -21.82 -19.22
N VAL A 17 23.99 -21.27 -18.31
CA VAL A 17 22.57 -21.53 -18.15
C VAL A 17 21.80 -20.21 -18.18
N LEU A 18 20.58 -20.25 -18.64
CA LEU A 18 19.72 -19.08 -18.64
C LEU A 18 19.07 -18.93 -17.27
N VAL A 19 19.07 -17.70 -16.75
CA VAL A 19 18.29 -17.37 -15.57
C VAL A 19 16.81 -17.49 -15.92
N PRO A 20 16.02 -18.32 -15.19
CA PRO A 20 14.60 -18.45 -15.48
C PRO A 20 13.87 -17.13 -15.19
N ASP A 21 12.86 -16.83 -16.01
CA ASP A 21 11.98 -15.71 -15.74
C ASP A 21 10.98 -16.09 -14.63
N VAL A 22 11.19 -15.54 -13.46
CA VAL A 22 10.38 -15.80 -12.27
C VAL A 22 9.65 -14.55 -11.75
N VAL A 23 9.67 -13.47 -12.50
CA VAL A 23 8.96 -12.23 -12.15
C VAL A 23 7.45 -12.50 -12.02
N GLY A 24 6.84 -11.95 -10.96
CA GLY A 24 5.43 -12.15 -10.62
C GLY A 24 5.09 -13.51 -10.01
N ARG A 25 6.05 -14.41 -9.85
CA ARG A 25 5.84 -15.72 -9.20
C ARG A 25 6.10 -15.64 -7.70
N PRO A 26 5.43 -16.49 -6.89
CA PRO A 26 5.75 -16.63 -5.46
C PRO A 26 7.22 -17.02 -5.25
N LEU A 27 7.85 -16.47 -4.21
CA LEU A 27 9.25 -16.72 -3.87
C LEU A 27 9.63 -18.22 -3.86
N ALA A 28 8.78 -19.07 -3.28
CA ALA A 28 9.02 -20.52 -3.23
C ALA A 28 9.13 -21.16 -4.61
N GLN A 29 8.30 -20.74 -5.57
CA GLN A 29 8.37 -21.22 -6.95
C GLN A 29 9.58 -20.67 -7.68
N ALA A 30 9.94 -19.40 -7.43
CA ALA A 30 11.13 -18.77 -7.99
C ALA A 30 12.40 -19.50 -7.56
N GLN A 31 12.54 -19.80 -6.26
CA GLN A 31 13.66 -20.56 -5.73
C GLN A 31 13.77 -21.95 -6.37
N ALA A 32 12.65 -22.67 -6.49
CA ALA A 32 12.65 -24.00 -7.11
C ALA A 32 13.09 -23.95 -8.58
N GLN A 33 12.65 -22.95 -9.34
CA GLN A 33 13.03 -22.79 -10.75
C GLN A 33 14.51 -22.41 -10.91
N ILE A 34 15.04 -21.51 -10.08
CA ILE A 34 16.45 -21.13 -10.07
C ILE A 34 17.33 -22.35 -9.77
N GLN A 35 16.97 -23.13 -8.77
CA GLN A 35 17.71 -24.36 -8.43
C GLN A 35 17.61 -25.43 -9.53
N ALA A 36 16.44 -25.59 -10.15
CA ALA A 36 16.25 -26.51 -11.27
C ALA A 36 17.08 -26.11 -12.51
N ALA A 37 17.31 -24.81 -12.71
CA ALA A 37 18.21 -24.30 -13.74
C ALA A 37 19.71 -24.49 -13.43
N GLY A 38 20.05 -25.05 -12.27
CA GLY A 38 21.43 -25.24 -11.83
C GLY A 38 22.09 -23.97 -11.31
N LEU A 39 21.29 -23.01 -10.85
CA LEU A 39 21.72 -21.76 -10.25
C LEU A 39 21.58 -21.81 -8.72
N ARG A 40 22.23 -20.92 -8.03
CA ARG A 40 22.14 -20.76 -6.58
C ARG A 40 21.27 -19.57 -6.22
N PHE A 41 20.33 -19.79 -5.34
CA PHE A 41 19.64 -18.70 -4.67
C PHE A 41 20.54 -18.10 -3.58
N ALA A 42 20.77 -16.78 -3.62
CA ALA A 42 21.60 -16.08 -2.64
C ALA A 42 20.77 -15.44 -1.52
N SER A 43 19.93 -14.50 -1.88
CA SER A 43 19.13 -13.73 -0.92
C SER A 43 17.83 -13.24 -1.54
N ALA A 44 16.83 -13.02 -0.69
CA ALA A 44 15.64 -12.28 -1.03
C ALA A 44 15.69 -10.95 -0.28
N THR A 45 15.50 -9.85 -1.01
CA THR A 45 15.33 -8.51 -0.45
C THR A 45 13.89 -8.11 -0.61
N GLU A 46 13.27 -7.63 0.44
CA GLU A 46 11.89 -7.13 0.39
C GLU A 46 11.85 -5.68 -0.05
N GLN A 47 10.92 -5.37 -0.96
CA GLN A 47 10.66 -4.00 -1.43
C GLN A 47 9.16 -3.79 -1.59
N PRO A 48 8.61 -2.66 -1.14
CA PRO A 48 7.20 -2.35 -1.37
C PRO A 48 6.91 -2.19 -2.86
N SER A 49 5.76 -2.68 -3.32
CA SER A 49 5.32 -2.58 -4.70
C SER A 49 3.80 -2.46 -4.78
N ASP A 50 3.32 -1.48 -5.53
CA ASP A 50 1.88 -1.30 -5.79
C ASP A 50 1.36 -2.25 -6.87
N SER A 51 2.26 -2.82 -7.68
CA SER A 51 1.93 -3.62 -8.85
C SER A 51 2.10 -5.11 -8.65
N VAL A 52 2.94 -5.51 -7.69
CA VAL A 52 3.27 -6.90 -7.42
C VAL A 52 2.75 -7.31 -6.05
N ALA A 53 1.99 -8.40 -6.00
CA ALA A 53 1.44 -8.90 -4.74
C ALA A 53 2.55 -9.27 -3.74
N ALA A 54 2.26 -9.10 -2.44
CA ALA A 54 3.17 -9.48 -1.37
C ALA A 54 3.64 -10.95 -1.53
N GLY A 55 4.92 -11.19 -1.30
CA GLY A 55 5.54 -12.51 -1.44
C GLY A 55 5.87 -12.94 -2.87
N SER A 56 5.58 -12.10 -3.88
CA SER A 56 5.90 -12.36 -5.28
C SER A 56 7.16 -11.62 -5.73
N VAL A 57 7.86 -12.18 -6.71
CA VAL A 57 9.12 -11.64 -7.21
C VAL A 57 8.89 -10.37 -8.04
N ILE A 58 9.59 -9.30 -7.68
CA ILE A 58 9.63 -8.06 -8.44
C ILE A 58 10.69 -8.14 -9.54
N SER A 59 11.88 -8.58 -9.18
CA SER A 59 13.02 -8.68 -10.10
C SER A 59 14.05 -9.70 -9.62
N THR A 60 14.92 -10.09 -10.53
CA THR A 60 16.08 -10.93 -10.23
C THR A 60 17.37 -10.26 -10.72
N ASP A 61 18.46 -10.52 -10.04
CA ASP A 61 19.80 -10.11 -10.46
C ASP A 61 20.74 -11.31 -10.42
N PRO A 62 21.24 -11.79 -11.56
CA PRO A 62 20.99 -11.34 -12.94
C PRO A 62 19.53 -11.47 -13.39
N ALA A 63 19.12 -10.62 -14.35
CA ALA A 63 17.75 -10.58 -14.85
C ALA A 63 17.35 -11.90 -15.53
N GLY A 64 16.04 -12.23 -15.49
CA GLY A 64 15.50 -13.36 -16.22
C GLY A 64 15.87 -13.33 -17.71
N GLY A 65 16.26 -14.47 -18.27
CA GLY A 65 16.77 -14.61 -19.64
C GLY A 65 18.25 -14.30 -19.83
N SER A 66 18.96 -13.84 -18.79
CA SER A 66 20.41 -13.64 -18.83
C SER A 66 21.14 -14.99 -18.89
N SER A 67 22.21 -15.05 -19.67
CA SER A 67 23.11 -16.21 -19.71
C SER A 67 24.20 -16.03 -18.65
N VAL A 68 24.28 -16.97 -17.72
CA VAL A 68 25.22 -16.96 -16.61
C VAL A 68 25.90 -18.32 -16.47
N GLU A 69 27.01 -18.36 -15.79
CA GLU A 69 27.71 -19.64 -15.53
C GLU A 69 26.87 -20.54 -14.59
N ARG A 70 26.96 -21.82 -14.79
CA ARG A 70 26.31 -22.78 -13.90
C ARG A 70 26.81 -22.60 -12.45
N ASN A 71 25.91 -22.74 -11.47
CA ASN A 71 26.12 -22.42 -10.06
C ASN A 71 26.31 -20.94 -9.73
N SER A 72 26.10 -20.02 -10.69
CA SER A 72 26.04 -18.60 -10.39
C SER A 72 24.94 -18.30 -9.40
N THR A 73 25.13 -17.24 -8.65
CA THR A 73 24.22 -16.78 -7.61
C THR A 73 23.21 -15.83 -8.20
N VAL A 74 21.94 -16.01 -7.84
CA VAL A 74 20.84 -15.10 -8.22
C VAL A 74 20.25 -14.48 -6.97
N ASN A 75 20.20 -13.16 -6.93
CA ASN A 75 19.47 -12.39 -5.91
C ASN A 75 18.05 -12.17 -6.40
N ILE A 76 17.09 -12.16 -5.48
CA ILE A 76 15.69 -11.93 -5.79
C ILE A 76 15.21 -10.73 -4.98
N VAL A 77 14.47 -9.83 -5.63
CA VAL A 77 13.70 -8.79 -4.97
C VAL A 77 12.24 -9.24 -4.92
N VAL A 78 11.68 -9.27 -3.72
CA VAL A 78 10.33 -9.76 -3.44
C VAL A 78 9.47 -8.58 -2.98
N SER A 79 8.23 -8.55 -3.42
CA SER A 79 7.28 -7.56 -2.96
C SER A 79 6.90 -7.80 -1.49
N SER A 80 7.01 -6.77 -0.67
CA SER A 80 6.38 -6.73 0.66
C SER A 80 4.89 -6.35 0.60
N GLY A 81 4.37 -6.07 -0.59
CA GLY A 81 3.05 -5.51 -0.81
C GLY A 81 3.10 -3.98 -0.92
N ARG A 82 1.95 -3.34 -0.78
CA ARG A 82 1.87 -1.89 -0.80
C ARG A 82 2.51 -1.29 0.45
N GLU A 83 3.04 -0.07 0.30
CA GLU A 83 3.52 0.70 1.43
C GLU A 83 2.36 0.97 2.40
N GLN A 84 2.47 0.51 3.63
CA GLN A 84 1.49 0.77 4.68
C GLN A 84 1.94 1.94 5.54
N VAL A 85 0.98 2.79 5.90
CA VAL A 85 1.19 3.97 6.72
C VAL A 85 0.14 3.99 7.82
N ALA A 86 0.55 4.29 9.04
CA ALA A 86 -0.36 4.43 10.16
C ALA A 86 -1.26 5.65 9.98
N VAL A 87 -2.57 5.47 10.17
CA VAL A 87 -3.56 6.55 10.09
C VAL A 87 -3.36 7.50 11.29
N PRO A 88 -3.09 8.79 11.08
CA PRO A 88 -2.94 9.74 12.17
C PRO A 88 -4.27 9.98 12.90
N ASP A 89 -4.19 10.32 14.19
CA ASP A 89 -5.36 10.76 14.95
C ASP A 89 -5.73 12.20 14.58
N VAL A 90 -6.92 12.35 13.99
CA VAL A 90 -7.45 13.64 13.58
C VAL A 90 -8.78 13.98 14.26
N VAL A 91 -9.23 13.15 15.20
CA VAL A 91 -10.44 13.40 15.98
C VAL A 91 -10.28 14.68 16.82
N GLY A 92 -11.28 15.53 16.86
CA GLY A 92 -11.25 16.84 17.54
C GLY A 92 -10.54 17.96 16.78
N GLN A 93 -9.83 17.67 15.70
CA GLN A 93 -9.21 18.69 14.85
C GLN A 93 -10.24 19.35 13.94
N THR A 94 -9.90 20.52 13.41
CA THR A 94 -10.72 21.16 12.36
C THR A 94 -10.61 20.36 11.08
N GLU A 95 -11.64 20.43 10.23
CA GLU A 95 -11.67 19.76 8.92
C GLU A 95 -10.40 20.04 8.09
N THR A 96 -9.97 21.30 8.07
CA THR A 96 -8.79 21.73 7.31
C THR A 96 -7.50 21.06 7.83
N ASN A 97 -7.30 21.05 9.16
CA ASN A 97 -6.11 20.45 9.76
C ASN A 97 -6.11 18.92 9.58
N ALA A 98 -7.26 18.30 9.81
CA ALA A 98 -7.46 16.87 9.62
C ALA A 98 -7.14 16.43 8.18
N THR A 99 -7.72 17.14 7.20
CA THR A 99 -7.47 16.87 5.78
C THR A 99 -6.01 17.04 5.41
N SER A 100 -5.35 18.08 5.93
CA SER A 100 -3.93 18.34 5.67
C SER A 100 -3.04 17.25 6.29
N ALA A 101 -3.33 16.84 7.51
CA ALA A 101 -2.58 15.77 8.20
C ALA A 101 -2.68 14.43 7.48
N LEU A 102 -3.89 14.04 7.07
CA LEU A 102 -4.13 12.79 6.34
C LEU A 102 -3.47 12.80 4.95
N ARG A 103 -3.56 13.89 4.22
CA ARG A 103 -2.91 14.04 2.91
C ARG A 103 -1.38 14.05 3.00
N ALA A 104 -0.82 14.61 4.06
CA ALA A 104 0.63 14.59 4.30
C ALA A 104 1.17 13.16 4.47
N GLN A 105 0.35 12.25 4.99
CA GLN A 105 0.67 10.82 5.08
C GLN A 105 0.36 10.03 3.79
N GLY A 106 -0.20 10.69 2.78
CA GLY A 106 -0.50 10.09 1.49
C GLY A 106 -1.90 9.45 1.39
N PHE A 107 -2.79 9.73 2.33
CA PHE A 107 -4.18 9.23 2.28
C PHE A 107 -5.09 10.11 1.41
N ALA A 108 -6.07 9.49 0.76
CA ALA A 108 -7.21 10.19 0.21
C ALA A 108 -8.20 10.50 1.36
N VAL A 109 -8.83 11.66 1.34
CA VAL A 109 -9.75 12.08 2.41
C VAL A 109 -11.16 12.22 1.88
N ARG A 110 -12.10 11.58 2.56
CA ARG A 110 -13.54 11.76 2.34
C ARG A 110 -14.14 12.43 3.57
N VAL A 111 -14.79 13.55 3.37
CA VAL A 111 -15.49 14.28 4.43
C VAL A 111 -16.97 13.93 4.36
N SER A 112 -17.55 13.57 5.49
CA SER A 112 -18.98 13.31 5.67
C SER A 112 -19.54 14.23 6.76
N PRO A 113 -20.63 14.94 6.52
CA PRO A 113 -21.24 15.77 7.56
C PRO A 113 -22.00 14.90 8.57
N LYS A 114 -21.85 15.23 9.86
CA LYS A 114 -22.57 14.61 10.96
C LYS A 114 -23.35 15.69 11.72
N SER A 115 -24.68 15.59 11.76
CA SER A 115 -25.51 16.53 12.50
C SER A 115 -25.24 16.46 14.00
N VAL A 116 -24.90 17.60 14.59
CA VAL A 116 -24.70 17.77 16.04
C VAL A 116 -25.59 18.93 16.53
N ALA A 117 -25.83 19.03 17.83
CA ALA A 117 -26.64 20.11 18.40
C ALA A 117 -26.03 21.49 18.08
N ALA A 118 -26.87 22.49 17.90
CA ALA A 118 -26.40 23.85 17.75
C ALA A 118 -25.66 24.29 19.03
N GLY A 119 -24.39 24.74 18.90
CA GLY A 119 -23.54 25.08 20.03
C GLY A 119 -22.69 23.91 20.58
N ASP A 120 -22.79 22.72 19.99
CA ASP A 120 -21.90 21.61 20.31
C ASP A 120 -20.44 21.97 19.95
N PRO A 121 -19.46 21.70 20.83
CA PRO A 121 -18.05 21.97 20.55
C PRO A 121 -17.49 21.15 19.36
N GLY A 122 -18.22 20.14 18.91
CA GLY A 122 -17.91 19.35 17.73
C GLY A 122 -18.26 20.01 16.39
N VAL A 123 -18.96 21.16 16.39
CA VAL A 123 -19.26 21.88 15.14
C VAL A 123 -17.98 22.35 14.48
N GLY A 124 -17.77 21.99 13.20
CA GLY A 124 -16.56 22.29 12.42
C GLY A 124 -15.35 21.44 12.79
N ARG A 125 -15.54 20.41 13.63
CA ARG A 125 -14.47 19.48 14.04
C ARG A 125 -14.79 18.06 13.62
N VAL A 126 -13.74 17.26 13.50
CA VAL A 126 -13.86 15.83 13.27
C VAL A 126 -14.41 15.15 14.52
N ILE A 127 -15.55 14.50 14.38
CA ILE A 127 -16.21 13.73 15.44
C ILE A 127 -15.70 12.30 15.47
N THR A 128 -15.57 11.70 14.29
CA THR A 128 -15.07 10.34 14.11
C THR A 128 -14.24 10.24 12.85
N GLN A 129 -13.35 9.26 12.81
CA GLN A 129 -12.60 8.89 11.64
C GLN A 129 -12.69 7.38 11.38
N SER A 130 -12.57 6.97 10.13
CA SER A 130 -12.52 5.57 9.74
C SER A 130 -11.58 5.42 8.52
N PRO A 131 -10.54 4.57 8.57
CA PRO A 131 -10.14 3.70 9.70
C PRO A 131 -9.72 4.45 10.97
N ASP A 132 -9.63 3.69 12.07
CA ASP A 132 -9.25 4.22 13.37
C ASP A 132 -7.80 4.75 13.38
N ALA A 133 -7.52 5.68 14.27
CA ALA A 133 -6.17 6.18 14.50
C ALA A 133 -5.21 5.04 14.88
N GLY A 134 -4.04 5.01 14.26
CA GLY A 134 -3.03 3.98 14.47
C GLY A 134 -3.23 2.70 13.67
N SER A 135 -4.28 2.58 12.84
CA SER A 135 -4.43 1.48 11.90
C SER A 135 -3.40 1.63 10.78
N ASP A 136 -2.77 0.52 10.39
CA ASP A 136 -1.90 0.47 9.22
C ASP A 136 -2.75 0.27 7.97
N GLU A 137 -2.73 1.24 7.10
CA GLU A 137 -3.49 1.25 5.85
C GLU A 137 -2.57 1.46 4.66
N ASP A 138 -2.95 0.94 3.53
CA ASP A 138 -2.20 1.13 2.29
C ASP A 138 -2.12 2.63 1.95
N LYS A 139 -0.94 3.11 1.60
CA LYS A 139 -0.75 4.47 1.10
C LYS A 139 -1.66 4.73 -0.10
N GLY A 140 -2.41 5.82 -0.06
CA GLY A 140 -3.44 6.13 -1.06
C GLY A 140 -4.85 5.64 -0.70
N SER A 141 -5.01 4.85 0.37
CA SER A 141 -6.32 4.46 0.88
C SER A 141 -7.14 5.67 1.30
N THR A 142 -8.47 5.52 1.30
CA THR A 142 -9.38 6.60 1.66
C THR A 142 -9.71 6.54 3.15
N VAL A 143 -9.39 7.62 3.86
CA VAL A 143 -9.83 7.84 5.23
C VAL A 143 -11.07 8.72 5.20
N THR A 144 -12.15 8.24 5.81
CA THR A 144 -13.40 9.01 5.96
C THR A 144 -13.39 9.69 7.31
N ILE A 145 -13.64 11.00 7.32
CA ILE A 145 -13.81 11.79 8.53
C ILE A 145 -15.24 12.31 8.60
N GLU A 146 -15.88 12.20 9.75
CA GLU A 146 -17.17 12.81 10.01
C GLU A 146 -16.97 14.13 10.72
N VAL A 147 -17.43 15.22 10.10
CA VAL A 147 -17.30 16.58 10.64
C VAL A 147 -18.66 17.05 11.17
N GLY A 148 -18.66 17.58 12.38
CA GLY A 148 -19.86 18.09 13.02
C GLY A 148 -20.43 19.30 12.27
N VAL A 149 -21.70 19.24 11.91
CA VAL A 149 -22.48 20.37 11.39
C VAL A 149 -23.65 20.67 12.32
N ALA A 150 -23.85 21.93 12.62
CA ALA A 150 -24.96 22.32 13.48
C ALA A 150 -26.30 21.92 12.86
N SER A 151 -27.15 21.22 13.61
CA SER A 151 -28.51 20.94 13.18
C SER A 151 -29.27 22.24 13.15
N SER A 152 -29.73 22.68 11.97
CA SER A 152 -30.71 23.76 11.85
C SER A 152 -32.09 23.22 12.28
N THR A 153 -32.51 23.47 13.50
CA THR A 153 -33.92 23.33 13.85
C THR A 153 -34.66 24.43 13.10
N THR A 154 -35.23 24.12 11.95
CA THR A 154 -36.22 24.97 11.32
C THR A 154 -37.44 24.98 12.22
N THR A 155 -37.49 25.93 13.14
CA THR A 155 -38.73 26.24 13.86
C THR A 155 -39.66 26.85 12.82
N THR A 156 -40.57 26.06 12.29
CA THR A 156 -41.70 26.56 11.51
C THR A 156 -42.51 27.48 12.44
N PRO A 157 -42.64 28.80 12.14
CA PRO A 157 -43.52 29.62 12.94
C PRO A 157 -44.93 29.11 12.71
N SER A 158 -45.56 28.55 13.75
CA SER A 158 -47.00 28.32 13.78
C SER A 158 -47.73 29.68 13.60
N SER A 159 -48.23 29.90 12.40
CA SER A 159 -49.18 30.99 12.15
C SER A 159 -50.46 30.70 12.93
N THR A 160 -50.57 31.31 14.10
CA THR A 160 -51.84 31.38 14.80
C THR A 160 -52.72 32.42 14.07
N SER A 161 -53.56 31.93 13.18
CA SER A 161 -54.64 32.72 12.60
C SER A 161 -55.66 33.09 13.69
N SER A 162 -55.57 34.28 14.20
CA SER A 162 -56.65 34.87 15.01
C SER A 162 -57.82 35.23 14.12
N THR A 163 -58.82 34.41 14.10
CA THR A 163 -60.14 34.76 13.49
C THR A 163 -60.85 35.65 14.44
N SER A 164 -60.86 36.97 14.16
CA SER A 164 -61.77 37.92 14.81
C SER A 164 -63.14 37.79 14.17
N THR A 165 -64.09 37.17 14.86
CA THR A 165 -65.51 37.21 14.55
C THR A 165 -66.09 38.45 15.17
N THR A 166 -66.44 39.44 14.34
CA THR A 166 -67.31 40.55 14.72
C THR A 166 -68.71 40.11 14.30
N ALA A 167 -69.60 40.02 15.21
CA ALA A 167 -71.03 39.95 14.96
C ALA A 167 -71.76 41.16 15.55
N PRO A 168 -72.96 41.50 15.09
CA PRO A 168 -73.56 42.79 14.77
C PRO A 168 -74.07 43.59 15.94
#